data_1e10576949a7247069de1c3d056e56bf
#
_entry.id   1e10576949a7247069de1c3d056e56bf
#
_cell.length_a   1.000
_cell.length_b   1.000
_cell.length_c   1.000
_cell.angle_alpha   90.00
_cell.angle_beta   90.00
_cell.angle_gamma   90.00
#
_symmetry.space_group_name_H-M   'P 1'
#
loop_
_entity.id
_entity.type
_entity.pdbx_description
1 polymer ?
#
loop_
_entity_poly.entity_id
_entity_poly.type
_entity_poly.pdbx_seq_one_letter_code
_entity_poly.pdbx_strand_id
1 'polypeptide(L)'
;SKRAIQISQSYEQYKFLTFLKAPVKNSYLLTMLLITLVIIFAAIWCGIYLSKGIIVPIQKLAEGTHQVAHGNWDYKIEAGGDDELGVLMNSFNHMTADLKQIKLELERRGTVVQTLLANIAAGVVSVDPAGKITTWNKAAERILAVPAERALGKYYHDVFRAEPLRVIREIVDSVKSGESVEQEIKLSLQEQLRNIMACGATLHDDDGSILGVMLFLEDITQIQKVQRMEAWREVAR
;
A
#
# COMPACT_ATOMS: atom_id res chain seq x y z
N SER A 1 -105.36 -25.33 -1.29
CA SER A 1 -104.83 -24.51 -2.39
C SER A 1 -103.84 -23.42 -1.93
N LYS A 2 -103.97 -22.76 -0.76
CA LYS A 2 -102.97 -21.76 -0.29
C LYS A 2 -101.58 -22.31 -0.05
N ARG A 3 -101.39 -23.55 0.46
CA ARG A 3 -100.12 -24.23 0.68
C ARG A 3 -99.35 -24.52 -0.64
N ALA A 4 -100.07 -24.86 -1.74
CA ALA A 4 -99.40 -25.12 -3.00
C ALA A 4 -98.76 -23.85 -3.63
N ILE A 5 -99.41 -22.71 -3.45
CA ILE A 5 -98.90 -21.41 -3.94
C ILE A 5 -97.63 -20.99 -3.10
N GLN A 6 -97.67 -21.19 -1.82
CA GLN A 6 -96.51 -20.93 -0.96
C GLN A 6 -95.26 -21.81 -1.30
N ILE A 7 -95.48 -23.09 -1.53
CA ILE A 7 -94.40 -24.03 -1.96
C ILE A 7 -93.86 -23.63 -3.32
N SER A 8 -94.73 -23.26 -4.29
CA SER A 8 -94.25 -22.79 -5.57
C SER A 8 -93.45 -21.51 -5.50
N GLN A 9 -93.88 -20.55 -4.70
CA GLN A 9 -93.09 -19.29 -4.47
C GLN A 9 -91.75 -19.54 -3.80
N SER A 10 -91.73 -20.42 -2.82
CA SER A 10 -90.45 -20.79 -2.12
C SER A 10 -89.48 -21.52 -3.10
N TYR A 11 -90.02 -22.34 -3.99
CA TYR A 11 -89.25 -23.08 -5.00
C TYR A 11 -88.69 -22.12 -6.07
N GLU A 12 -89.41 -21.15 -6.52
CA GLU A 12 -88.99 -20.12 -7.47
C GLU A 12 -87.92 -19.20 -6.81
N GLN A 13 -88.11 -18.80 -5.58
CA GLN A 13 -87.06 -18.04 -4.82
C GLN A 13 -85.81 -18.84 -4.66
N TYR A 14 -85.88 -20.14 -4.33
CA TYR A 14 -84.67 -20.98 -4.19
C TYR A 14 -83.97 -21.18 -5.53
N LYS A 15 -84.67 -21.34 -6.61
CA LYS A 15 -84.19 -21.48 -7.98
C LYS A 15 -83.49 -20.17 -8.44
N PHE A 16 -84.06 -19.02 -8.12
CA PHE A 16 -83.53 -17.72 -8.39
C PHE A 16 -82.26 -17.46 -7.62
N LEU A 17 -82.19 -17.81 -6.33
CA LEU A 17 -81.01 -17.73 -5.49
C LEU A 17 -79.89 -18.65 -5.97
N THR A 18 -80.17 -19.85 -6.42
CA THR A 18 -79.16 -20.78 -6.97
C THR A 18 -78.64 -20.32 -8.33
N PHE A 19 -79.48 -19.71 -9.14
CA PHE A 19 -79.09 -19.13 -10.43
C PHE A 19 -78.12 -17.93 -10.26
N LEU A 20 -78.34 -17.13 -9.26
CA LEU A 20 -77.43 -15.99 -8.93
C LEU A 20 -76.13 -16.43 -8.26
N LYS A 21 -76.05 -17.58 -7.57
CA LYS A 21 -74.87 -18.06 -6.92
C LYS A 21 -73.66 -18.32 -7.85
N ALA A 22 -73.90 -18.85 -9.03
CA ALA A 22 -72.87 -19.19 -10.00
C ALA A 22 -72.16 -17.95 -10.58
N PRO A 23 -72.88 -16.92 -11.07
CA PRO A 23 -72.26 -15.72 -11.62
C PRO A 23 -71.54 -14.92 -10.51
N VAL A 24 -72.09 -14.86 -9.28
CA VAL A 24 -71.44 -14.16 -8.14
C VAL A 24 -70.16 -14.86 -7.74
N LYS A 25 -70.17 -16.22 -7.66
CA LYS A 25 -68.98 -17.00 -7.37
C LYS A 25 -67.87 -16.78 -8.42
N ASN A 26 -68.21 -16.80 -9.70
CA ASN A 26 -67.29 -16.62 -10.80
C ASN A 26 -66.69 -15.19 -10.80
N SER A 27 -67.55 -14.18 -10.58
CA SER A 27 -67.09 -12.79 -10.44
C SER A 27 -66.08 -12.61 -9.27
N TYR A 28 -66.40 -13.24 -8.10
CA TYR A 28 -65.53 -13.22 -6.95
C TYR A 28 -64.21 -13.89 -7.23
N LEU A 29 -64.19 -15.08 -7.84
CA LEU A 29 -62.95 -15.79 -8.22
C LEU A 29 -62.12 -14.98 -9.22
N LEU A 30 -62.76 -14.34 -10.20
CA LEU A 30 -62.07 -13.52 -11.19
C LEU A 30 -61.45 -12.28 -10.55
N THR A 31 -62.16 -11.62 -9.62
CA THR A 31 -61.65 -10.49 -8.86
C THR A 31 -60.45 -10.91 -7.97
N MET A 32 -60.56 -12.05 -7.28
CA MET A 32 -59.44 -12.59 -6.48
C MET A 32 -58.22 -12.91 -7.33
N LEU A 33 -58.41 -13.53 -8.50
CA LEU A 33 -57.33 -13.82 -9.45
C LEU A 33 -56.65 -12.53 -9.93
N LEU A 34 -57.43 -11.50 -10.25
CA LEU A 34 -56.93 -10.21 -10.72
C LEU A 34 -56.11 -9.50 -9.64
N ILE A 35 -56.59 -9.48 -8.38
CA ILE A 35 -55.87 -8.93 -7.24
C ILE A 35 -54.55 -9.67 -7.03
N THR A 36 -54.57 -11.02 -7.07
CA THR A 36 -53.39 -11.84 -6.93
C THR A 36 -52.35 -11.53 -8.00
N LEU A 37 -52.78 -11.38 -9.25
CA LEU A 37 -51.90 -11.04 -10.37
C LEU A 37 -51.28 -9.67 -10.22
N VAL A 38 -52.04 -8.68 -9.75
CA VAL A 38 -51.51 -7.33 -9.46
C VAL A 38 -50.43 -7.37 -8.33
N ILE A 39 -50.70 -8.15 -7.28
CA ILE A 39 -49.73 -8.32 -6.17
C ILE A 39 -48.45 -8.97 -6.67
N ILE A 40 -48.53 -10.04 -7.47
CA ILE A 40 -47.36 -10.70 -8.05
C ILE A 40 -46.57 -9.73 -8.94
N PHE A 41 -47.25 -8.99 -9.80
CA PHE A 41 -46.62 -8.01 -10.67
C PHE A 41 -45.91 -6.91 -9.86
N ALA A 42 -46.58 -6.36 -8.84
CA ALA A 42 -46.00 -5.36 -7.94
C ALA A 42 -44.76 -5.92 -7.19
N ALA A 43 -44.80 -7.16 -6.71
CA ALA A 43 -43.68 -7.81 -6.03
C ALA A 43 -42.48 -7.99 -6.98
N ILE A 44 -42.70 -8.45 -8.21
CA ILE A 44 -41.65 -8.60 -9.23
C ILE A 44 -41.03 -7.22 -9.56
N TRP A 45 -41.87 -6.21 -9.77
CA TRP A 45 -41.41 -4.85 -10.05
C TRP A 45 -40.57 -4.29 -8.91
N CYS A 46 -41.05 -4.43 -7.67
CA CYS A 46 -40.33 -4.01 -6.49
C CYS A 46 -38.96 -4.74 -6.34
N GLY A 47 -38.95 -6.06 -6.60
CA GLY A 47 -37.72 -6.85 -6.59
C GLY A 47 -36.67 -6.37 -7.60
N ILE A 48 -37.10 -6.07 -8.84
CA ILE A 48 -36.19 -5.52 -9.88
C ILE A 48 -35.69 -4.12 -9.49
N TYR A 49 -36.56 -3.29 -8.94
CA TYR A 49 -36.20 -1.93 -8.50
C TYR A 49 -35.16 -1.97 -7.40
N LEU A 50 -35.36 -2.76 -6.34
CA LEU A 50 -34.42 -2.94 -5.25
C LEU A 50 -33.09 -3.55 -5.72
N SER A 51 -33.14 -4.54 -6.62
CA SER A 51 -31.97 -5.17 -7.19
C SER A 51 -31.07 -4.16 -7.91
N LYS A 52 -31.63 -3.33 -8.75
CA LYS A 52 -30.87 -2.33 -9.52
C LYS A 52 -30.44 -1.14 -8.68
N GLY A 53 -31.27 -0.72 -7.73
CA GLY A 53 -31.01 0.47 -6.91
C GLY A 53 -30.05 0.22 -5.74
N ILE A 54 -29.97 -0.99 -5.20
CA ILE A 54 -29.21 -1.26 -3.97
C ILE A 54 -28.19 -2.38 -4.17
N ILE A 55 -28.62 -3.55 -4.65
CA ILE A 55 -27.76 -4.74 -4.68
C ILE A 55 -26.58 -4.56 -5.63
N VAL A 56 -26.84 -4.09 -6.84
CA VAL A 56 -25.81 -3.91 -7.86
C VAL A 56 -24.75 -2.89 -7.44
N PRO A 57 -25.10 -1.69 -6.91
CA PRO A 57 -24.12 -0.74 -6.39
C PRO A 57 -23.26 -1.30 -5.26
N ILE A 58 -23.86 -2.02 -4.31
CA ILE A 58 -23.11 -2.65 -3.22
C ILE A 58 -22.13 -3.70 -3.74
N GLN A 59 -22.52 -4.50 -4.72
CA GLN A 59 -21.62 -5.47 -5.36
C GLN A 59 -20.44 -4.78 -6.06
N LYS A 60 -20.69 -3.66 -6.77
CA LYS A 60 -19.62 -2.86 -7.38
C LYS A 60 -18.66 -2.29 -6.35
N LEU A 61 -19.14 -1.83 -5.18
CA LEU A 61 -18.30 -1.37 -4.09
C LEU A 61 -17.45 -2.49 -3.50
N ALA A 62 -18.04 -3.67 -3.28
CA ALA A 62 -17.31 -4.84 -2.81
C ALA A 62 -16.22 -5.26 -3.78
N GLU A 63 -16.53 -5.33 -5.08
CA GLU A 63 -15.55 -5.61 -6.14
C GLU A 63 -14.46 -4.54 -6.20
N GLY A 64 -14.82 -3.25 -6.14
CA GLY A 64 -13.87 -2.14 -6.12
C GLY A 64 -12.91 -2.25 -4.95
N THR A 65 -13.41 -2.56 -3.76
CA THR A 65 -12.58 -2.75 -2.56
C THR A 65 -11.60 -3.92 -2.75
N HIS A 66 -12.06 -5.01 -3.34
CA HIS A 66 -11.22 -6.16 -3.65
C HIS A 66 -10.13 -5.81 -4.66
N GLN A 67 -10.46 -5.07 -5.72
CA GLN A 67 -9.49 -4.62 -6.73
C GLN A 67 -8.41 -3.72 -6.12
N VAL A 68 -8.81 -2.74 -5.30
CA VAL A 68 -7.88 -1.82 -4.62
C VAL A 68 -6.97 -2.58 -3.64
N ALA A 69 -7.50 -3.54 -2.89
CA ALA A 69 -6.71 -4.38 -1.98
C ALA A 69 -5.65 -5.22 -2.71
N HIS A 70 -5.90 -5.60 -3.97
CA HIS A 70 -4.93 -6.31 -4.83
C HIS A 70 -4.02 -5.39 -5.64
N GLY A 71 -4.05 -4.08 -5.37
CA GLY A 71 -3.14 -3.12 -5.99
C GLY A 71 -3.66 -2.48 -7.29
N ASN A 72 -4.88 -2.74 -7.70
CA ASN A 72 -5.51 -2.07 -8.84
C ASN A 72 -6.12 -0.72 -8.40
N TRP A 73 -5.30 0.27 -8.24
CA TRP A 73 -5.64 1.60 -7.74
C TRP A 73 -6.27 2.51 -8.81
N ASP A 74 -6.32 2.03 -10.08
CA ASP A 74 -6.96 2.73 -11.18
C ASP A 74 -8.43 2.33 -11.37
N TYR A 75 -8.90 1.37 -10.57
CA TYR A 75 -10.29 0.94 -10.62
C TYR A 75 -11.21 2.07 -10.15
N LYS A 76 -12.19 2.41 -10.99
CA LYS A 76 -13.21 3.42 -10.70
C LYS A 76 -14.58 2.78 -10.76
N ILE A 77 -15.42 3.11 -9.79
CA ILE A 77 -16.82 2.73 -9.78
C ILE A 77 -17.60 3.84 -10.45
N GLU A 78 -18.36 3.48 -11.51
CA GLU A 78 -19.29 4.42 -12.11
C GLU A 78 -20.39 4.77 -11.11
N ALA A 79 -20.41 6.00 -10.63
CA ALA A 79 -21.44 6.51 -9.76
C ALA A 79 -22.73 6.69 -10.59
N GLY A 80 -23.72 5.88 -10.31
CA GLY A 80 -25.02 5.92 -10.97
C GLY A 80 -26.07 6.46 -10.01
N GLY A 81 -26.32 7.76 -9.99
CA GLY A 81 -27.38 8.38 -9.21
C GLY A 81 -26.90 9.49 -8.27
N ASP A 82 -27.84 10.39 -7.92
CA ASP A 82 -27.63 11.47 -6.95
C ASP A 82 -28.11 11.08 -5.54
N ASP A 83 -28.19 9.77 -5.26
CA ASP A 83 -28.60 9.23 -3.98
C ASP A 83 -27.39 8.97 -3.04
N GLU A 84 -27.65 8.48 -1.83
CA GLU A 84 -26.65 8.19 -0.81
C GLU A 84 -25.62 7.15 -1.31
N LEU A 85 -26.02 6.23 -2.19
CA LEU A 85 -25.11 5.25 -2.79
C LEU A 85 -24.19 5.89 -3.83
N GLY A 86 -24.70 6.86 -4.60
CA GLY A 86 -23.88 7.68 -5.50
C GLY A 86 -22.82 8.47 -4.75
N VAL A 87 -23.19 9.09 -3.63
CA VAL A 87 -22.23 9.79 -2.74
C VAL A 87 -21.16 8.83 -2.20
N LEU A 88 -21.58 7.62 -1.79
CA LEU A 88 -20.66 6.61 -1.27
C LEU A 88 -19.66 6.14 -2.36
N MET A 89 -20.14 5.89 -3.59
CA MET A 89 -19.29 5.51 -4.71
C MET A 89 -18.29 6.60 -5.10
N ASN A 90 -18.73 7.88 -5.08
CA ASN A 90 -17.85 9.01 -5.30
C ASN A 90 -16.79 9.12 -4.19
N SER A 91 -17.18 8.97 -2.93
CA SER A 91 -16.27 8.98 -1.78
C SER A 91 -15.23 7.85 -1.87
N PHE A 92 -15.65 6.65 -2.31
CA PHE A 92 -14.74 5.55 -2.60
C PHE A 92 -13.72 5.90 -3.69
N ASN A 93 -14.18 6.49 -4.81
CA ASN A 93 -13.30 6.89 -5.90
C ASN A 93 -12.29 7.98 -5.46
N HIS A 94 -12.71 8.94 -4.64
CA HIS A 94 -11.81 9.94 -4.05
C HIS A 94 -10.77 9.29 -3.14
N MET A 95 -11.19 8.43 -2.20
CA MET A 95 -10.29 7.70 -1.33
C MET A 95 -9.24 6.90 -2.13
N THR A 96 -9.66 6.21 -3.20
CA THR A 96 -8.74 5.43 -4.04
C THR A 96 -7.73 6.32 -4.76
N ALA A 97 -8.17 7.49 -5.24
CA ALA A 97 -7.29 8.48 -5.87
C ALA A 97 -6.26 9.03 -4.87
N ASP A 98 -6.67 9.35 -3.65
CA ASP A 98 -5.80 9.83 -2.57
C ASP A 98 -4.76 8.77 -2.18
N LEU A 99 -5.19 7.51 -2.02
CA LEU A 99 -4.29 6.39 -1.75
C LEU A 99 -3.25 6.21 -2.85
N LYS A 100 -3.65 6.30 -4.12
CA LYS A 100 -2.72 6.25 -5.25
C LYS A 100 -1.71 7.40 -5.20
N GLN A 101 -2.16 8.60 -4.89
CA GLN A 101 -1.27 9.77 -4.77
C GLN A 101 -0.27 9.61 -3.64
N ILE A 102 -0.70 9.15 -2.46
CA ILE A 102 0.17 8.89 -1.31
C ILE A 102 1.23 7.84 -1.67
N LYS A 103 0.83 6.75 -2.33
CA LYS A 103 1.76 5.72 -2.77
C LYS A 103 2.83 6.27 -3.72
N LEU A 104 2.42 7.03 -4.75
CA LEU A 104 3.36 7.64 -5.70
C LEU A 104 4.33 8.60 -5.02
N GLU A 105 3.86 9.37 -4.04
CA GLU A 105 4.70 10.28 -3.27
C GLU A 105 5.73 9.51 -2.41
N LEU A 106 5.32 8.41 -1.77
CA LEU A 106 6.25 7.54 -1.03
C LEU A 106 7.32 6.93 -1.95
N GLU A 107 6.93 6.42 -3.11
CA GLU A 107 7.86 5.88 -4.12
C GLU A 107 8.83 6.96 -4.60
N ARG A 108 8.34 8.17 -4.87
CA ARG A 108 9.17 9.31 -5.25
C ARG A 108 10.16 9.69 -4.17
N ARG A 109 9.73 9.77 -2.91
CA ARG A 109 10.63 10.07 -1.77
C ARG A 109 11.72 9.00 -1.64
N GLY A 110 11.36 7.73 -1.76
CA GLY A 110 12.33 6.63 -1.77
C GLY A 110 13.36 6.77 -2.89
N THR A 111 12.90 7.08 -4.12
CA THR A 111 13.79 7.29 -5.27
C THR A 111 14.72 8.50 -5.07
N VAL A 112 14.21 9.61 -4.52
CA VAL A 112 15.03 10.81 -4.23
C VAL A 112 16.14 10.46 -3.23
N VAL A 113 15.82 9.78 -2.13
CA VAL A 113 16.83 9.35 -1.13
C VAL A 113 17.87 8.44 -1.77
N GLN A 114 17.47 7.45 -2.55
CA GLN A 114 18.40 6.57 -3.26
C GLN A 114 19.29 7.33 -4.25
N THR A 115 18.73 8.28 -4.99
CA THR A 115 19.48 9.10 -5.94
C THR A 115 20.48 10.00 -5.23
N LEU A 116 20.09 10.61 -4.11
CA LEU A 116 21.01 11.41 -3.30
C LEU A 116 22.16 10.56 -2.78
N LEU A 117 21.88 9.40 -2.18
CA LEU A 117 22.91 8.47 -1.70
C LEU A 117 23.84 7.96 -2.81
N ALA A 118 23.31 7.77 -4.03
CA ALA A 118 24.11 7.32 -5.16
C ALA A 118 25.07 8.41 -5.70
N ASN A 119 24.69 9.68 -5.55
CA ASN A 119 25.46 10.83 -6.07
C ASN A 119 26.40 11.46 -5.01
N ILE A 120 26.26 11.10 -3.74
CA ILE A 120 27.22 11.51 -2.69
C ILE A 120 28.58 10.89 -3.01
N ALA A 121 29.64 11.74 -3.05
CA ALA A 121 31.01 11.28 -3.27
C ALA A 121 31.54 10.41 -2.13
N ALA A 122 31.00 10.58 -0.93
CA ALA A 122 31.36 9.79 0.25
C ALA A 122 30.68 8.41 0.22
N GLY A 123 31.41 7.38 0.60
CA GLY A 123 30.89 6.05 0.85
C GLY A 123 29.96 6.05 2.07
N VAL A 124 28.74 5.56 1.91
CA VAL A 124 27.78 5.41 3.01
C VAL A 124 27.54 3.93 3.25
N VAL A 125 27.80 3.50 4.48
CA VAL A 125 27.58 2.14 4.97
C VAL A 125 26.74 2.22 6.23
N SER A 126 25.60 1.51 6.30
CA SER A 126 24.85 1.35 7.55
C SER A 126 24.73 -0.11 7.94
N VAL A 127 24.70 -0.34 9.25
CA VAL A 127 24.63 -1.65 9.87
C VAL A 127 23.52 -1.62 10.90
N ASP A 128 22.61 -2.60 10.86
CA ASP A 128 21.53 -2.72 11.82
C ASP A 128 22.02 -3.20 13.21
N PRO A 129 21.19 -3.19 14.26
CA PRO A 129 21.59 -3.66 15.59
C PRO A 129 22.04 -5.13 15.60
N ALA A 130 21.54 -5.97 14.68
CA ALA A 130 21.91 -7.36 14.52
C ALA A 130 23.28 -7.54 13.83
N GLY A 131 23.84 -6.47 13.26
CA GLY A 131 25.13 -6.50 12.57
C GLY A 131 25.05 -6.77 11.07
N LYS A 132 23.85 -6.68 10.46
CA LYS A 132 23.69 -6.80 9.00
C LYS A 132 23.84 -5.45 8.33
N ILE A 133 24.51 -5.43 7.20
CA ILE A 133 24.66 -4.24 6.36
C ILE A 133 23.33 -3.96 5.65
N THR A 134 22.76 -2.79 5.90
CA THR A 134 21.46 -2.34 5.36
C THR A 134 21.58 -1.29 4.27
N THR A 135 22.69 -0.50 4.28
CA THR A 135 22.96 0.47 3.23
C THR A 135 24.41 0.32 2.72
N TRP A 136 24.56 0.39 1.41
CA TRP A 136 25.83 0.35 0.72
C TRP A 136 25.71 1.12 -0.58
N ASN A 137 26.20 2.35 -0.62
CA ASN A 137 26.06 3.19 -1.80
C ASN A 137 27.18 2.93 -2.82
N LYS A 138 27.02 3.50 -4.03
CA LYS A 138 28.02 3.36 -5.12
C LYS A 138 29.41 3.90 -4.75
N ALA A 139 29.50 4.91 -3.90
CA ALA A 139 30.79 5.43 -3.47
C ALA A 139 31.49 4.44 -2.51
N ALA A 140 30.74 3.79 -1.62
CA ALA A 140 31.31 2.73 -0.76
C ALA A 140 31.85 1.57 -1.60
N GLU A 141 31.16 1.15 -2.68
CA GLU A 141 31.68 0.14 -3.61
C GLU A 141 33.04 0.53 -4.20
N ARG A 142 33.16 1.79 -4.65
CA ARG A 142 34.40 2.31 -5.26
C ARG A 142 35.53 2.47 -4.24
N ILE A 143 35.19 2.98 -3.04
CA ILE A 143 36.18 3.26 -1.99
C ILE A 143 36.72 1.97 -1.40
N LEU A 144 35.84 1.03 -1.07
CA LEU A 144 36.19 -0.24 -0.42
C LEU A 144 36.48 -1.39 -1.39
N ALA A 145 36.25 -1.17 -2.68
CA ALA A 145 36.40 -2.18 -3.74
C ALA A 145 35.58 -3.46 -3.49
N VAL A 146 34.42 -3.34 -2.82
CA VAL A 146 33.48 -4.43 -2.57
C VAL A 146 32.13 -4.10 -3.22
N PRO A 147 31.63 -4.93 -4.14
CA PRO A 147 30.33 -4.70 -4.78
C PRO A 147 29.18 -4.85 -3.78
N ALA A 148 28.11 -4.05 -3.95
CA ALA A 148 26.94 -4.04 -3.05
C ALA A 148 26.30 -5.42 -2.89
N GLU A 149 26.27 -6.22 -3.95
CA GLU A 149 25.72 -7.59 -3.94
C GLU A 149 26.42 -8.54 -2.94
N ARG A 150 27.71 -8.24 -2.64
CA ARG A 150 28.50 -9.01 -1.67
C ARG A 150 28.40 -8.43 -0.26
N ALA A 151 27.94 -7.21 -0.10
CA ALA A 151 27.86 -6.51 1.18
C ALA A 151 26.43 -6.46 1.73
N LEU A 152 25.43 -6.06 0.94
CA LEU A 152 24.05 -5.89 1.39
C LEU A 152 23.46 -7.18 1.96
N GLY A 153 22.84 -7.06 3.13
CA GLY A 153 22.20 -8.17 3.84
C GLY A 153 23.17 -9.17 4.49
N LYS A 154 24.49 -8.96 4.35
CA LYS A 154 25.51 -9.79 4.99
C LYS A 154 25.93 -9.17 6.34
N TYR A 155 26.51 -9.98 7.21
CA TYR A 155 27.08 -9.50 8.45
C TYR A 155 28.37 -8.73 8.16
N TYR A 156 28.52 -7.55 8.77
CA TYR A 156 29.71 -6.71 8.58
C TYR A 156 31.01 -7.42 8.99
N HIS A 157 30.96 -8.31 9.98
CA HIS A 157 32.08 -9.14 10.37
C HIS A 157 32.60 -10.04 9.26
N ASP A 158 31.71 -10.54 8.39
CA ASP A 158 32.08 -11.42 7.27
C ASP A 158 32.65 -10.61 6.11
N VAL A 159 32.04 -9.44 5.82
CA VAL A 159 32.47 -8.55 4.74
C VAL A 159 33.81 -7.91 5.04
N PHE A 160 34.03 -7.47 6.29
CA PHE A 160 35.25 -6.82 6.75
C PHE A 160 36.18 -7.77 7.50
N ARG A 161 36.21 -9.06 7.14
CA ARG A 161 36.96 -10.09 7.84
C ARG A 161 38.48 -10.00 7.59
N ALA A 162 38.84 -9.73 6.34
CA ALA A 162 40.24 -9.77 5.89
C ALA A 162 40.84 -8.36 5.79
N GLU A 163 42.21 -8.28 5.94
CA GLU A 163 42.93 -7.07 5.58
C GLU A 163 42.70 -6.73 4.07
N PRO A 164 42.63 -5.44 3.68
CA PRO A 164 42.84 -4.24 4.54
C PRO A 164 41.54 -3.73 5.20
N LEU A 165 40.41 -4.39 5.07
CA LEU A 165 39.08 -3.92 5.52
C LEU A 165 38.84 -4.15 7.02
N ARG A 166 39.69 -4.87 7.72
CA ARG A 166 39.54 -5.17 9.14
C ARG A 166 39.41 -3.90 10.01
N VAL A 167 40.11 -2.85 9.64
CA VAL A 167 40.05 -1.55 10.36
C VAL A 167 38.62 -0.97 10.31
N ILE A 168 37.85 -1.18 9.22
CA ILE A 168 36.46 -0.74 9.13
C ILE A 168 35.59 -1.50 10.14
N ARG A 169 35.83 -2.79 10.35
CA ARG A 169 35.17 -3.58 11.39
C ARG A 169 35.41 -3.01 12.78
N GLU A 170 36.68 -2.67 13.09
CA GLU A 170 37.04 -2.11 14.37
C GLU A 170 36.32 -0.76 14.63
N ILE A 171 36.18 0.09 13.60
CA ILE A 171 35.39 1.33 13.66
C ILE A 171 33.91 1.02 13.92
N VAL A 172 33.29 0.06 13.22
CA VAL A 172 31.90 -0.33 13.47
C VAL A 172 31.71 -0.82 14.90
N ASP A 173 32.65 -1.63 15.42
CA ASP A 173 32.60 -2.15 16.78
C ASP A 173 32.69 -1.02 17.83
N SER A 174 33.56 -0.03 17.65
CA SER A 174 33.66 1.17 18.51
C SER A 174 32.39 1.99 18.49
N VAL A 175 31.81 2.24 17.30
CA VAL A 175 30.56 3.00 17.19
C VAL A 175 29.38 2.25 17.80
N LYS A 176 29.34 0.93 17.69
CA LYS A 176 28.34 0.09 18.39
C LYS A 176 28.46 0.17 19.91
N SER A 177 29.64 0.42 20.42
CA SER A 177 29.88 0.64 21.85
C SER A 177 29.47 2.04 22.33
N GLY A 178 28.98 2.90 21.44
CA GLY A 178 28.48 4.26 21.73
C GLY A 178 29.51 5.36 21.52
N GLU A 179 30.66 5.05 20.95
CA GLU A 179 31.68 6.04 20.61
C GLU A 179 31.39 6.68 19.25
N SER A 180 31.55 8.01 19.15
CA SER A 180 31.63 8.68 17.84
C SER A 180 33.05 8.61 17.35
N VAL A 181 33.26 8.07 16.17
CA VAL A 181 34.60 7.86 15.61
C VAL A 181 34.79 8.77 14.40
N GLU A 182 35.88 9.54 14.41
CA GLU A 182 36.40 10.26 13.24
C GLU A 182 37.88 9.95 13.13
N GLN A 183 38.28 9.20 12.12
CA GLN A 183 39.63 8.68 11.99
C GLN A 183 40.08 8.62 10.54
N GLU A 184 41.32 9.06 10.28
CA GLU A 184 42.00 8.82 9.01
C GLU A 184 42.58 7.39 8.99
N ILE A 185 42.24 6.64 7.95
CA ILE A 185 42.70 5.28 7.72
C ILE A 185 43.39 5.16 6.36
N LYS A 186 44.42 4.31 6.30
CA LYS A 186 45.13 4.00 5.05
C LYS A 186 44.75 2.60 4.61
N LEU A 187 44.10 2.52 3.47
CA LEU A 187 43.71 1.24 2.87
C LEU A 187 44.55 0.96 1.61
N SER A 188 45.18 -0.20 1.56
CA SER A 188 45.86 -0.70 0.37
C SER A 188 44.91 -1.63 -0.39
N LEU A 189 44.25 -1.10 -1.41
CA LEU A 189 43.26 -1.82 -2.21
C LEU A 189 43.74 -1.86 -3.65
N GLN A 190 43.80 -3.06 -4.25
CA GLN A 190 44.21 -3.26 -5.65
C GLN A 190 45.54 -2.56 -5.98
N GLU A 191 46.52 -2.70 -5.12
CA GLU A 191 47.88 -2.06 -5.23
C GLU A 191 47.89 -0.52 -5.17
N GLN A 192 46.76 0.10 -4.85
CA GLN A 192 46.64 1.54 -4.62
C GLN A 192 46.49 1.87 -3.15
N LEU A 193 47.36 2.73 -2.64
CA LEU A 193 47.20 3.29 -1.30
C LEU A 193 46.20 4.44 -1.34
N ARG A 194 45.13 4.31 -0.58
CA ARG A 194 44.10 5.34 -0.41
C ARG A 194 44.07 5.84 1.01
N ASN A 195 44.00 7.14 1.19
CA ASN A 195 43.75 7.76 2.48
C ASN A 195 42.27 8.07 2.58
N ILE A 196 41.61 7.48 3.56
CA ILE A 196 40.16 7.57 3.74
C ILE A 196 39.88 8.17 5.10
N MET A 197 39.07 9.24 5.12
CA MET A 197 38.48 9.74 6.35
C MET A 197 37.22 8.90 6.64
N ALA A 198 37.23 8.23 7.79
CA ALA A 198 36.12 7.42 8.26
C ALA A 198 35.45 8.11 9.44
N CYS A 199 34.17 8.44 9.29
CA CYS A 199 33.33 9.00 10.35
C CYS A 199 32.22 8.02 10.66
N GLY A 200 32.04 7.65 11.93
CA GLY A 200 31.04 6.72 12.38
C GLY A 200 30.15 7.30 13.47
N ALA A 201 28.85 7.11 13.37
CA ALA A 201 27.87 7.55 14.35
C ALA A 201 26.75 6.51 14.53
N THR A 202 26.18 6.46 15.72
CA THR A 202 25.01 5.64 16.04
C THR A 202 23.76 6.32 15.51
N LEU A 203 22.91 5.55 14.82
CA LEU A 203 21.60 6.00 14.38
C LEU A 203 20.57 5.73 15.46
N HIS A 204 19.75 6.73 15.75
CA HIS A 204 18.65 6.63 16.72
C HIS A 204 17.32 6.91 16.02
N ASP A 205 16.27 6.26 16.48
CA ASP A 205 14.90 6.57 16.13
C ASP A 205 14.39 7.77 16.95
N ASP A 206 13.23 8.31 16.59
CA ASP A 206 12.57 9.41 17.30
C ASP A 206 12.35 9.12 18.79
N ASP A 207 12.18 7.84 19.15
CA ASP A 207 12.04 7.34 20.51
C ASP A 207 13.41 7.16 21.25
N GLY A 208 14.54 7.47 20.61
CA GLY A 208 15.88 7.27 21.16
C GLY A 208 16.40 5.83 21.12
N SER A 209 15.66 4.90 20.51
CA SER A 209 16.12 3.53 20.32
C SER A 209 17.22 3.46 19.24
N ILE A 210 18.18 2.56 19.41
CA ILE A 210 19.28 2.40 18.45
C ILE A 210 18.79 1.65 17.21
N LEU A 211 18.75 2.34 16.07
CA LEU A 211 18.45 1.77 14.75
C LEU A 211 19.65 1.07 14.13
N GLY A 212 20.86 1.40 14.59
CA GLY A 212 22.09 0.84 14.07
C GLY A 212 23.24 1.83 14.07
N VAL A 213 24.20 1.59 13.18
CA VAL A 213 25.42 2.40 13.00
C VAL A 213 25.49 2.86 11.55
N MET A 214 25.94 4.09 11.34
CA MET A 214 26.25 4.63 10.02
C MET A 214 27.72 5.04 9.95
N LEU A 215 28.38 4.65 8.87
CA LEU A 215 29.73 5.08 8.51
C LEU A 215 29.70 5.93 7.26
N PHE A 216 30.43 7.03 7.29
CA PHE A 216 30.78 7.85 6.14
C PHE A 216 32.26 7.67 5.84
N LEU A 217 32.58 7.40 4.58
CA LEU A 217 33.94 7.14 4.12
C LEU A 217 34.26 8.11 2.99
N GLU A 218 35.21 8.99 3.18
CA GLU A 218 35.63 9.97 2.17
C GLU A 218 37.07 9.69 1.73
N ASP A 219 37.29 9.56 0.41
CA ASP A 219 38.62 9.41 -0.17
C ASP A 219 39.30 10.77 -0.25
N ILE A 220 40.20 11.03 0.71
CA ILE A 220 40.96 12.29 0.84
C ILE A 220 42.33 12.22 0.17
N THR A 221 42.61 11.16 -0.59
CA THR A 221 43.94 10.92 -1.20
C THR A 221 44.41 12.08 -2.08
N GLN A 222 43.53 12.64 -2.91
CA GLN A 222 43.87 13.74 -3.81
C GLN A 222 44.04 15.06 -3.05
N ILE A 223 43.19 15.31 -2.06
CA ILE A 223 43.26 16.54 -1.23
C ILE A 223 44.59 16.60 -0.52
N GLN A 224 45.02 15.51 0.08
CA GLN A 224 46.32 15.44 0.79
C GLN A 224 47.51 15.55 -0.16
N LYS A 225 47.43 15.02 -1.39
CA LYS A 225 48.49 15.21 -2.39
C LYS A 225 48.69 16.69 -2.76
N VAL A 226 47.57 17.40 -2.97
CA VAL A 226 47.62 18.84 -3.30
C VAL A 226 48.21 19.65 -2.15
N GLN A 227 47.68 19.45 -0.94
CA GLN A 227 48.20 20.14 0.26
C GLN A 227 49.69 19.90 0.48
N ARG A 228 50.15 18.67 0.29
CA ARG A 228 51.56 18.33 0.42
C ARG A 228 52.43 19.03 -0.66
N MET A 229 51.94 19.11 -1.91
CA MET A 229 52.64 19.84 -2.96
C MET A 229 52.70 21.35 -2.71
N GLU A 230 51.65 21.95 -2.15
CA GLU A 230 51.64 23.37 -1.77
C GLU A 230 52.64 23.65 -0.63
N ALA A 231 52.59 22.80 0.41
CA ALA A 231 53.55 22.90 1.51
C ALA A 231 55.02 22.78 1.01
N TRP A 232 55.32 21.86 0.10
CA TRP A 232 56.66 21.74 -0.51
C TRP A 232 57.06 22.96 -1.32
N ARG A 233 56.10 23.60 -2.04
CA ARG A 233 56.35 24.84 -2.80
C ARG A 233 56.71 26.01 -1.87
N GLU A 234 56.09 26.08 -0.70
CA GLU A 234 56.33 27.14 0.27
C GLU A 234 57.68 27.00 0.95
N VAL A 235 58.10 25.76 1.26
CA VAL A 235 59.42 25.48 1.84
C VAL A 235 60.59 25.67 0.84
N ALA A 236 60.30 25.52 -0.45
CA ALA A 236 61.30 25.65 -1.52
C ALA A 236 61.46 27.11 -2.03
N ARG A 237 60.75 28.08 -1.45
CA ARG A 237 60.81 29.50 -1.77
C ARG A 237 61.64 30.25 -0.73
#